data_ce14ced772055e714ea3dfcc6913685e
#
_entry.id   ce14ced772055e714ea3dfcc6913685e
#
_cell.length_a   1.000
_cell.length_b   1.000
_cell.length_c   1.000
_cell.angle_alpha   90.00
_cell.angle_beta   90.00
_cell.angle_gamma   90.00
#
_symmetry.space_group_name_H-M   'P 1'
#
loop_
_entity.id
_entity.type
_entity.pdbx_description
1 polymer ?
#
loop_
_entity_poly.entity_id
_entity_poly.type
_entity_poly.pdbx_seq_one_letter_code
_entity_poly.pdbx_strand_id
1 'polypeptide(L)'
;YPDKTNGQRDNWNKSRKYIKNDVHYILGKKKWKTVVTHNPDGEYGHTHHQMTSYIVSKDSRVDMNQLVYFGRYYKKKNLPHNLNSISQSDLKKKMKLTSMYSSQSKVMDHLGHMLPHENWVKAKDWR
;
A
#
# COMPACT_ATOMS: atom_id res chain seq x y z
N TYR A 1 2.91 13.83 -6.89
CA TYR A 1 1.72 14.56 -6.40
C TYR A 1 1.96 15.01 -4.97
N PRO A 2 1.43 16.17 -4.54
CA PRO A 2 1.75 16.74 -3.24
C PRO A 2 1.20 15.87 -2.11
N ASP A 3 2.01 15.65 -1.06
CA ASP A 3 1.53 15.06 0.19
C ASP A 3 0.80 16.09 1.04
N LYS A 4 1.29 17.35 1.01
CA LYS A 4 0.71 18.46 1.75
C LYS A 4 0.56 19.69 0.88
N THR A 5 -0.52 20.45 1.12
CA THR A 5 -0.77 21.76 0.56
C THR A 5 -1.09 22.72 1.71
N ASN A 6 -0.36 23.83 1.81
CA ASN A 6 -0.51 24.80 2.91
C ASN A 6 -0.38 24.17 4.32
N GLY A 7 0.57 23.24 4.47
CA GLY A 7 0.83 22.56 5.74
C GLY A 7 -0.16 21.45 6.13
N GLN A 8 -1.26 21.31 5.42
CA GLN A 8 -2.26 20.27 5.63
C GLN A 8 -2.11 19.15 4.59
N ARG A 9 -2.52 17.93 4.93
CA ARG A 9 -2.54 16.82 3.99
C ARG A 9 -3.43 17.16 2.80
N ASP A 10 -2.86 17.03 1.60
CA ASP A 10 -3.62 17.22 0.36
C ASP A 10 -4.62 16.06 0.19
N ASN A 11 -5.82 16.36 -0.26
CA ASN A 11 -6.85 15.35 -0.51
C ASN A 11 -6.85 14.83 -1.95
N TRP A 12 -5.92 15.33 -2.77
CA TRP A 12 -5.77 15.01 -4.19
C TRP A 12 -6.99 15.29 -5.08
N ASN A 13 -7.96 16.04 -4.63
CA ASN A 13 -9.15 16.34 -5.45
C ASN A 13 -8.77 16.98 -6.78
N LYS A 14 -7.83 17.93 -6.77
CA LYS A 14 -7.34 18.60 -7.99
C LYS A 14 -6.45 17.67 -8.84
N SER A 15 -5.69 16.80 -8.21
CA SER A 15 -4.74 15.89 -8.85
C SER A 15 -5.36 14.58 -9.32
N ARG A 16 -6.55 14.23 -8.83
CA ARG A 16 -7.19 12.91 -9.05
C ARG A 16 -7.27 12.51 -10.51
N LYS A 17 -7.63 13.45 -11.40
CA LYS A 17 -7.72 13.18 -12.85
C LYS A 17 -6.35 12.79 -13.43
N TYR A 18 -5.31 13.49 -13.03
CA TYR A 18 -3.94 13.22 -13.50
C TYR A 18 -3.44 11.89 -12.98
N ILE A 19 -3.65 11.60 -11.68
CA ILE A 19 -3.29 10.30 -11.07
C ILE A 19 -3.98 9.15 -11.82
N LYS A 20 -5.28 9.29 -12.11
CA LYS A 20 -6.01 8.28 -12.92
C LYS A 20 -5.38 8.07 -14.29
N ASN A 21 -5.02 9.14 -14.98
CA ASN A 21 -4.41 9.06 -16.31
C ASN A 21 -3.04 8.37 -16.26
N ASP A 22 -2.22 8.70 -15.26
CA ASP A 22 -0.90 8.10 -15.07
C ASP A 22 -1.00 6.60 -14.76
N VAL A 23 -1.90 6.24 -13.84
CA VAL A 23 -2.17 4.83 -13.51
C VAL A 23 -2.67 4.08 -14.75
N HIS A 24 -3.64 4.64 -15.45
CA HIS A 24 -4.17 4.06 -16.68
C HIS A 24 -3.08 3.87 -17.75
N TYR A 25 -2.22 4.87 -17.95
CA TYR A 25 -1.09 4.78 -18.86
C TYR A 25 -0.12 3.66 -18.49
N ILE A 26 0.28 3.57 -17.20
CA ILE A 26 1.19 2.52 -16.69
C ILE A 26 0.58 1.14 -16.89
N LEU A 27 -0.68 0.97 -16.52
CA LEU A 27 -1.39 -0.30 -16.66
C LEU A 27 -1.51 -0.76 -18.10
N GLY A 28 -1.56 0.19 -19.05
CA GLY A 28 -1.59 -0.11 -20.49
C GLY A 28 -0.27 -0.47 -21.14
N LYS A 29 0.86 -0.37 -20.43
CA LYS A 29 2.19 -0.63 -21.03
C LYS A 29 2.41 -2.09 -21.41
N LYS A 30 1.78 -3.02 -20.74
CA LYS A 30 1.86 -4.46 -21.02
C LYS A 30 0.72 -5.21 -20.34
N LYS A 31 0.57 -6.51 -20.67
CA LYS A 31 -0.27 -7.41 -19.89
C LYS A 31 0.44 -7.76 -18.58
N TRP A 32 -0.06 -7.25 -17.47
CA TRP A 32 0.47 -7.54 -16.15
C TRP A 32 -0.07 -8.88 -15.64
N LYS A 33 0.79 -9.75 -15.15
CA LYS A 33 0.36 -10.99 -14.50
C LYS A 33 -0.29 -10.71 -13.13
N THR A 34 0.24 -9.72 -12.43
CA THR A 34 -0.22 -9.31 -11.11
C THR A 34 -0.11 -7.80 -10.99
N VAL A 35 -1.11 -7.17 -10.45
CA VAL A 35 -1.13 -5.75 -10.08
C VAL A 35 -1.26 -5.67 -8.57
N VAL A 36 -0.31 -5.03 -7.91
CA VAL A 36 -0.32 -4.87 -6.45
C VAL A 36 -0.55 -3.41 -6.12
N THR A 37 -1.44 -3.15 -5.18
CA THR A 37 -1.76 -1.80 -4.72
C THR A 37 -2.08 -1.78 -3.23
N HIS A 38 -2.24 -0.58 -2.70
CA HIS A 38 -2.77 -0.37 -1.35
C HIS A 38 -4.13 -1.03 -1.19
N ASN A 39 -4.46 -1.42 0.04
CA ASN A 39 -5.77 -1.97 0.33
C ASN A 39 -6.85 -0.87 0.47
N PRO A 40 -8.13 -1.21 0.37
CA PRO A 40 -9.22 -0.24 0.44
C PRO A 40 -9.30 0.54 1.77
N ASP A 41 -8.80 -0.04 2.87
CA ASP A 41 -8.75 0.62 4.18
C ASP A 41 -7.58 1.63 4.27
N GLY A 42 -6.67 1.64 3.28
CA GLY A 42 -5.45 2.45 3.28
C GLY A 42 -4.47 2.05 4.37
N GLU A 43 -4.36 0.75 4.64
CA GLU A 43 -3.63 0.08 5.71
C GLU A 43 -4.09 0.58 7.09
N TYR A 44 -3.58 1.71 7.54
CA TYR A 44 -3.93 2.35 8.81
C TYR A 44 -4.84 3.59 8.66
N GLY A 45 -5.60 3.68 7.55
CA GLY A 45 -6.53 4.79 7.27
C GLY A 45 -5.90 5.96 6.52
N HIS A 46 -4.78 5.74 5.81
CA HIS A 46 -4.12 6.80 5.07
C HIS A 46 -4.90 7.14 3.79
N THR A 47 -5.37 8.39 3.68
CA THR A 47 -6.27 8.83 2.61
C THR A 47 -5.69 8.67 1.21
N HIS A 48 -4.38 8.92 1.02
CA HIS A 48 -3.72 8.73 -0.28
C HIS A 48 -3.63 7.25 -0.65
N HIS A 49 -3.43 6.34 0.31
CA HIS A 49 -3.46 4.90 0.07
C HIS A 49 -4.84 4.44 -0.37
N GLN A 50 -5.90 4.91 0.32
CA GLN A 50 -7.29 4.63 -0.06
C GLN A 50 -7.61 5.14 -1.47
N MET A 51 -7.17 6.37 -1.80
CA MET A 51 -7.35 6.94 -3.14
C MET A 51 -6.61 6.13 -4.21
N THR A 52 -5.36 5.73 -3.95
CA THR A 52 -4.57 4.90 -4.86
C THR A 52 -5.24 3.55 -5.06
N SER A 53 -5.65 2.89 -3.98
CA SER A 53 -6.40 1.64 -4.02
C SER A 53 -7.64 1.77 -4.91
N TYR A 54 -8.44 2.79 -4.68
CA TYR A 54 -9.64 3.06 -5.46
C TYR A 54 -9.35 3.26 -6.94
N ILE A 55 -8.36 4.11 -7.27
CA ILE A 55 -8.02 4.42 -8.67
C ILE A 55 -7.56 3.17 -9.40
N VAL A 56 -6.65 2.39 -8.81
CA VAL A 56 -6.13 1.16 -9.43
C VAL A 56 -7.23 0.12 -9.58
N SER A 57 -8.03 -0.11 -8.53
CA SER A 57 -9.10 -1.13 -8.53
C SER A 57 -10.25 -0.83 -9.49
N LYS A 58 -10.43 0.43 -9.87
CA LYS A 58 -11.48 0.87 -10.80
C LYS A 58 -10.98 1.11 -12.22
N ASP A 59 -9.70 0.89 -12.48
CA ASP A 59 -9.17 1.02 -13.84
C ASP A 59 -9.66 -0.15 -14.71
N SER A 60 -10.13 0.16 -15.92
CA SER A 60 -10.69 -0.83 -16.86
C SER A 60 -9.67 -1.85 -17.38
N ARG A 61 -8.38 -1.62 -17.15
CA ARG A 61 -7.28 -2.51 -17.54
C ARG A 61 -6.90 -3.51 -16.45
N VAL A 62 -7.53 -3.42 -15.28
CA VAL A 62 -7.27 -4.31 -14.14
C VAL A 62 -8.37 -5.36 -14.05
N ASP A 63 -7.96 -6.63 -14.13
CA ASP A 63 -8.83 -7.76 -13.78
C ASP A 63 -8.70 -8.04 -12.27
N MET A 64 -9.84 -8.24 -11.62
CA MET A 64 -9.88 -8.58 -10.18
C MET A 64 -9.13 -9.86 -9.82
N ASN A 65 -8.93 -10.77 -10.78
CA ASN A 65 -8.11 -11.97 -10.57
C ASN A 65 -6.61 -11.68 -10.53
N GLN A 66 -6.18 -10.55 -11.11
CA GLN A 66 -4.79 -10.08 -11.13
C GLN A 66 -4.49 -9.15 -9.96
N LEU A 67 -5.53 -8.58 -9.35
CA LEU A 67 -5.40 -7.53 -8.35
C LEU A 67 -5.13 -8.12 -6.97
N VAL A 68 -4.09 -7.60 -6.34
CA VAL A 68 -3.66 -7.99 -5.00
C VAL A 68 -3.50 -6.74 -4.16
N TYR A 69 -4.00 -6.76 -2.95
CA TYR A 69 -3.85 -5.71 -1.97
C TYR A 69 -2.74 -6.02 -0.98
N PHE A 70 -2.04 -4.99 -0.49
CA PHE A 70 -1.28 -5.12 0.76
C PHE A 70 -2.21 -5.59 1.86
N GLY A 71 -1.69 -6.43 2.76
CA GLY A 71 -2.48 -7.01 3.84
C GLY A 71 -2.97 -5.99 4.85
N ARG A 72 -3.79 -6.45 5.77
CA ARG A 72 -4.34 -5.60 6.82
C ARG A 72 -3.25 -5.15 7.80
N TYR A 73 -3.35 -3.89 8.21
CA TYR A 73 -2.60 -3.37 9.34
C TYR A 73 -3.29 -3.75 10.65
N TYR A 74 -2.51 -4.16 11.62
CA TYR A 74 -2.96 -4.42 12.98
C TYR A 74 -2.21 -3.52 13.95
N LYS A 75 -2.91 -2.94 14.92
CA LYS A 75 -2.24 -2.27 16.05
C LYS A 75 -1.46 -3.31 16.85
N LYS A 76 -0.32 -2.95 17.41
CA LYS A 76 0.56 -3.87 18.16
C LYS A 76 -0.20 -4.73 19.19
N LYS A 77 -1.14 -4.12 19.92
CA LYS A 77 -1.97 -4.81 20.92
C LYS A 77 -2.99 -5.80 20.35
N ASN A 78 -3.28 -5.71 19.06
CA ASN A 78 -4.30 -6.50 18.36
C ASN A 78 -3.68 -7.40 17.28
N LEU A 79 -2.36 -7.60 17.33
CA LEU A 79 -1.66 -8.43 16.33
C LEU A 79 -2.10 -9.89 16.47
N PRO A 80 -2.64 -10.52 15.41
CA PRO A 80 -3.04 -11.92 15.45
C PRO A 80 -1.83 -12.84 15.67
N HIS A 81 -1.97 -13.83 16.54
CA HIS A 81 -0.89 -14.78 16.84
C HIS A 81 -0.48 -15.66 15.67
N ASN A 82 -1.40 -15.89 14.72
CA ASN A 82 -1.21 -16.74 13.55
C ASN A 82 -0.84 -15.96 12.28
N LEU A 83 -0.44 -14.70 12.43
CA LEU A 83 -0.04 -13.90 11.28
C LEU A 83 1.29 -14.41 10.72
N ASN A 84 1.32 -14.68 9.42
CA ASN A 84 2.52 -15.15 8.75
C ASN A 84 3.68 -14.16 8.90
N SER A 85 4.87 -14.70 9.16
CA SER A 85 6.10 -13.92 9.25
C SER A 85 7.07 -14.32 8.15
N ILE A 86 7.82 -13.35 7.65
CA ILE A 86 8.93 -13.60 6.73
C ILE A 86 10.11 -14.24 7.48
N SER A 87 11.05 -14.81 6.72
CA SER A 87 12.26 -15.40 7.32
C SER A 87 13.10 -14.34 8.07
N GLN A 88 13.89 -14.78 9.05
CA GLN A 88 14.80 -13.89 9.79
C GLN A 88 15.82 -13.21 8.86
N SER A 89 16.29 -13.92 7.81
CA SER A 89 17.21 -13.36 6.82
C SER A 89 16.56 -12.24 6.01
N ASP A 90 15.30 -12.41 5.62
CA ASP A 90 14.57 -11.41 4.85
C ASP A 90 14.16 -10.23 5.74
N LEU A 91 13.81 -10.49 7.00
CA LEU A 91 13.57 -9.42 7.97
C LEU A 91 14.81 -8.53 8.15
N LYS A 92 16.02 -9.13 8.29
CA LYS A 92 17.27 -8.37 8.36
C LYS A 92 17.49 -7.50 7.13
N LYS A 93 17.26 -8.04 5.92
CA LYS A 93 17.36 -7.27 4.66
C LYS A 93 16.34 -6.12 4.65
N LYS A 94 15.10 -6.40 5.01
CA LYS A 94 14.03 -5.40 5.07
C LYS A 94 14.33 -4.28 6.06
N MET A 95 14.81 -4.61 7.26
CA MET A 95 15.23 -3.62 8.25
C MET A 95 16.39 -2.75 7.75
N LYS A 96 17.38 -3.35 7.07
CA LYS A 96 18.48 -2.60 6.45
C LYS A 96 17.95 -1.63 5.38
N LEU A 97 17.02 -2.05 4.54
CA LEU A 97 16.41 -1.19 3.51
C LEU A 97 15.60 -0.07 4.15
N THR A 98 14.77 -0.38 5.14
CA THR A 98 13.93 0.63 5.81
C THR A 98 14.75 1.65 6.59
N SER A 99 15.91 1.28 7.15
CA SER A 99 16.80 2.22 7.85
C SER A 99 17.37 3.32 6.93
N MET A 100 17.37 3.11 5.61
CA MET A 100 17.79 4.12 4.63
C MET A 100 16.78 5.27 4.50
N TYR A 101 15.53 5.07 4.95
CA TYR A 101 14.47 6.08 4.91
C TYR A 101 14.48 6.94 6.19
N SER A 102 15.59 7.60 6.48
CA SER A 102 15.77 8.40 7.70
C SER A 102 14.70 9.49 7.88
N SER A 103 14.22 10.09 6.78
CA SER A 103 13.12 11.07 6.80
C SER A 103 11.78 10.49 7.26
N GLN A 104 11.65 9.16 7.27
CA GLN A 104 10.43 8.44 7.66
C GLN A 104 10.58 7.69 8.99
N SER A 105 11.62 7.99 9.79
CA SER A 105 11.91 7.27 11.05
C SER A 105 10.70 7.16 11.97
N LYS A 106 9.97 8.25 12.20
CA LYS A 106 8.75 8.26 13.03
C LYS A 106 7.65 7.31 12.52
N VAL A 107 7.51 7.21 11.19
CA VAL A 107 6.55 6.28 10.56
C VAL A 107 7.04 4.85 10.76
N MET A 108 8.34 4.60 10.60
CA MET A 108 8.94 3.28 10.80
C MET A 108 8.84 2.82 12.25
N ASP A 109 9.01 3.72 13.23
CA ASP A 109 8.82 3.41 14.65
C ASP A 109 7.36 2.99 14.93
N HIS A 110 6.40 3.68 14.32
CA HIS A 110 4.98 3.36 14.47
C HIS A 110 4.58 2.05 13.80
N LEU A 111 5.16 1.73 12.65
CA LEU A 111 4.82 0.54 11.84
C LEU A 111 5.78 -0.63 12.06
N GLY A 112 6.85 -0.46 12.81
CA GLY A 112 7.93 -1.45 12.96
C GLY A 112 7.49 -2.84 13.39
N HIS A 113 6.45 -2.93 14.21
CA HIS A 113 5.87 -4.21 14.64
C HIS A 113 5.24 -5.02 13.49
N MET A 114 4.91 -4.36 12.37
CA MET A 114 4.38 -5.01 11.17
C MET A 114 5.48 -5.46 10.18
N LEU A 115 6.72 -5.01 10.35
CA LEU A 115 7.81 -5.36 9.44
C LEU A 115 8.02 -6.88 9.23
N PRO A 116 7.88 -7.73 10.27
CA PRO A 116 7.98 -9.17 10.09
C PRO A 116 6.86 -9.79 9.27
N HIS A 117 5.73 -9.07 9.11
CA HIS A 117 4.52 -9.64 8.56
C HIS A 117 4.25 -9.09 7.16
N GLU A 118 4.33 -9.95 6.17
CA GLU A 118 3.95 -9.63 4.80
C GLU A 118 2.73 -10.44 4.40
N ASN A 119 1.58 -9.79 4.42
CA ASN A 119 0.34 -10.39 3.99
C ASN A 119 -0.13 -9.70 2.71
N TRP A 120 -0.55 -10.54 1.78
CA TRP A 120 -1.08 -10.13 0.50
C TRP A 120 -2.44 -10.77 0.34
N VAL A 121 -3.46 -9.99 -0.03
CA VAL A 121 -4.84 -10.47 -0.15
C VAL A 121 -5.30 -10.25 -1.58
N LYS A 122 -5.81 -11.28 -2.23
CA LYS A 122 -6.44 -11.12 -3.54
C LYS A 122 -7.64 -10.18 -3.39
N ALA A 123 -7.82 -9.25 -4.32
CA ALA A 123 -8.88 -8.25 -4.22
C ALA A 123 -10.29 -8.88 -4.11
N LYS A 124 -10.52 -10.01 -4.78
CA LYS A 124 -11.78 -10.77 -4.69
C LYS A 124 -12.07 -11.35 -3.29
N ASP A 125 -11.03 -11.54 -2.47
CA ASP A 125 -11.12 -12.11 -1.12
C ASP A 125 -11.11 -11.03 -0.02
N TRP A 126 -11.03 -9.76 -0.41
CA TRP A 126 -11.08 -8.63 0.51
C TRP A 126 -12.50 -8.45 1.05
N ARG A 127 -12.66 -8.57 2.39
CA ARG A 127 -13.94 -8.43 3.12
C ARG A 127 -13.81 -7.40 4.23
#